data_67c2b1b31534ef31c98e6e3227ab572b
#
_entry.id   67c2b1b31534ef31c98e6e3227ab572b
#
_cell.length_a   1.000
_cell.length_b   1.000
_cell.length_c   1.000
_cell.angle_alpha   90.00
_cell.angle_beta   90.00
_cell.angle_gamma   90.00
#
_symmetry.space_group_name_H-M   'P 1'
#
loop_
_entity.id
_entity.type
_entity.pdbx_description
1 polymer ?
#
loop_
_entity_poly.entity_id
_entity_poly.type
_entity_poly.pdbx_seq_one_letter_code
_entity_poly.pdbx_strand_id
1 'polypeptide(L)'
;ILELDYNELFTKIQNTSDKFLVASDVEQSKVDQINNWKKELKFTTGISFEETTSRTYPYKTLASTIVGFVGSDGQGLSGIESSWDSFLSGTSGKSVSLKDASQSEIANSNQTYIAAENGYDVSLTIDSNIQSIVEKHLAQAVEDYKCESGITIAMDPSTGKILAMADYPSYDCNNQYTPNSHLAQNWDTLSSENKSKSLYRMWSPKAVTDTYEPGSVFKIVTSS
;
A
#
# COMPACT_ATOMS: atom_id res chain seq x y z
N ILE A 1 24.32 4.08 8.28
CA ILE A 1 23.72 3.60 7.02
C ILE A 1 22.21 3.51 7.17
N LEU A 2 21.68 2.84 8.20
CA LEU A 2 20.23 2.68 8.44
C LEU A 2 19.67 3.68 9.47
N GLU A 3 20.49 4.50 10.10
CA GLU A 3 20.10 5.52 11.08
C GLU A 3 19.24 4.99 12.25
N LEU A 4 19.47 3.73 12.64
CA LEU A 4 18.76 3.08 13.73
C LEU A 4 19.32 3.53 15.09
N ASP A 5 18.46 3.55 16.12
CA ASP A 5 18.89 3.81 17.49
C ASP A 5 19.78 2.67 18.00
N TYR A 6 20.99 3.03 18.42
CA TYR A 6 22.00 2.07 18.88
C TYR A 6 21.53 1.32 20.14
N ASN A 7 20.92 2.01 21.09
CA ASN A 7 20.56 1.41 22.37
C ASN A 7 19.39 0.43 22.21
N GLU A 8 18.42 0.80 21.37
CA GLU A 8 17.29 -0.06 21.06
C GLU A 8 17.76 -1.34 20.35
N LEU A 9 18.58 -1.19 19.32
CA LEU A 9 19.13 -2.32 18.57
C LEU A 9 19.99 -3.22 19.45
N PHE A 10 20.88 -2.64 20.26
CA PHE A 10 21.74 -3.36 21.18
C PHE A 10 20.95 -4.16 22.21
N THR A 11 19.90 -3.57 22.77
CA THR A 11 18.99 -4.24 23.71
C THR A 11 18.25 -5.42 23.06
N LYS A 12 17.78 -5.24 21.82
CA LYS A 12 17.16 -6.32 21.05
C LYS A 12 18.12 -7.47 20.80
N ILE A 13 19.38 -7.18 20.42
CA ILE A 13 20.41 -8.20 20.19
C ILE A 13 20.70 -9.00 21.46
N GLN A 14 20.77 -8.34 22.62
CA GLN A 14 21.04 -9.03 23.88
C GLN A 14 19.91 -9.93 24.37
N ASN A 15 18.65 -9.56 24.07
CA ASN A 15 17.47 -10.24 24.57
C ASN A 15 16.92 -11.29 23.59
N THR A 16 17.47 -11.39 22.38
CA THR A 16 16.98 -12.30 21.35
C THR A 16 18.05 -13.30 20.96
N SER A 17 17.78 -14.59 21.14
CA SER A 17 18.67 -15.68 20.71
C SER A 17 18.48 -16.08 19.25
N ASP A 18 17.37 -15.70 18.65
CA ASP A 18 16.98 -16.03 17.28
C ASP A 18 17.14 -14.84 16.33
N LYS A 19 16.96 -15.10 15.03
CA LYS A 19 16.92 -14.05 14.02
C LYS A 19 15.73 -13.12 14.25
N PHE A 20 15.93 -11.82 14.12
CA PHE A 20 14.87 -10.84 14.17
C PHE A 20 15.03 -9.83 13.03
N LEU A 21 13.92 -9.22 12.62
CA LEU A 21 13.90 -8.20 11.60
C LEU A 21 14.47 -6.89 12.15
N VAL A 22 15.55 -6.39 11.53
CA VAL A 22 16.21 -5.15 11.92
C VAL A 22 15.59 -3.95 11.21
N ALA A 23 15.34 -4.07 9.92
CA ALA A 23 14.70 -3.05 9.10
C ALA A 23 14.02 -3.72 7.89
N SER A 24 12.90 -3.14 7.43
CA SER A 24 12.20 -3.48 6.19
C SER A 24 12.39 -2.36 5.15
N ASP A 25 12.07 -2.64 3.90
CA ASP A 25 12.06 -1.69 2.79
C ASP A 25 13.38 -0.91 2.61
N VAL A 26 14.49 -1.62 2.81
CA VAL A 26 15.84 -1.06 2.68
C VAL A 26 16.22 -1.01 1.21
N GLU A 27 16.51 0.18 0.69
CA GLU A 27 16.96 0.36 -0.68
C GLU A 27 18.25 -0.44 -0.99
N GLN A 28 18.35 -0.96 -2.21
CA GLN A 28 19.50 -1.75 -2.67
C GLN A 28 20.83 -1.02 -2.46
N SER A 29 20.85 0.29 -2.64
CA SER A 29 22.03 1.13 -2.41
C SER A 29 22.58 1.04 -0.97
N LYS A 30 21.68 0.98 0.01
CA LYS A 30 22.03 0.82 1.43
C LYS A 30 22.49 -0.62 1.75
N VAL A 31 21.85 -1.59 1.12
CA VAL A 31 22.26 -3.01 1.20
C VAL A 31 23.68 -3.19 0.69
N ASP A 32 24.02 -2.56 -0.45
CA ASP A 32 25.37 -2.61 -1.03
C ASP A 32 26.40 -1.95 -0.12
N GLN A 33 26.05 -0.84 0.52
CA GLN A 33 26.91 -0.18 1.52
C GLN A 33 27.17 -1.10 2.72
N ILE A 34 26.15 -1.78 3.24
CA ILE A 34 26.30 -2.74 4.35
C ILE A 34 27.17 -3.93 3.91
N ASN A 35 26.98 -4.44 2.71
CA ASN A 35 27.79 -5.53 2.18
C ASN A 35 29.27 -5.14 2.03
N ASN A 36 29.56 -3.93 1.58
CA ASN A 36 30.91 -3.41 1.49
C ASN A 36 31.54 -3.24 2.89
N TRP A 37 30.80 -2.67 3.82
CA TRP A 37 31.22 -2.56 5.22
C TRP A 37 31.49 -3.94 5.85
N LYS A 38 30.64 -4.96 5.60
CA LYS A 38 30.90 -6.34 6.05
C LYS A 38 32.19 -6.90 5.49
N LYS A 39 32.49 -6.66 4.21
CA LYS A 39 33.72 -7.11 3.55
C LYS A 39 34.97 -6.46 4.18
N GLU A 40 34.94 -5.15 4.41
CA GLU A 40 36.05 -4.40 5.04
C GLU A 40 36.37 -4.92 6.43
N LEU A 41 35.37 -5.21 7.24
CA LEU A 41 35.53 -5.75 8.59
C LEU A 41 35.74 -7.27 8.64
N LYS A 42 35.75 -7.96 7.47
CA LYS A 42 35.77 -9.42 7.37
C LYS A 42 34.65 -10.10 8.16
N PHE A 43 33.48 -9.45 8.21
CA PHE A 43 32.31 -9.91 8.95
C PHE A 43 31.47 -10.82 8.04
N THR A 44 31.51 -12.14 8.26
CA THR A 44 30.88 -13.13 7.38
C THR A 44 29.50 -13.57 7.85
N THR A 45 29.15 -13.34 9.12
CA THR A 45 27.91 -13.85 9.73
C THR A 45 27.14 -12.76 10.47
N GLY A 46 25.91 -13.04 10.86
CA GLY A 46 25.11 -12.19 11.75
C GLY A 46 24.12 -11.23 11.07
N ILE A 47 24.36 -10.84 9.81
CA ILE A 47 23.40 -10.03 9.04
C ILE A 47 23.10 -10.74 7.74
N SER A 48 21.82 -11.04 7.51
CA SER A 48 21.29 -11.58 6.26
C SER A 48 20.30 -10.60 5.64
N PHE A 49 20.19 -10.64 4.34
CA PHE A 49 19.21 -9.87 3.58
C PHE A 49 18.24 -10.85 2.91
N GLU A 50 17.01 -10.46 2.87
CA GLU A 50 15.95 -11.16 2.16
C GLU A 50 15.36 -10.18 1.15
N GLU A 51 15.30 -10.57 -0.11
CA GLU A 51 14.67 -9.75 -1.15
C GLU A 51 13.17 -9.77 -0.97
N THR A 52 12.57 -8.60 -0.99
CA THR A 52 11.14 -8.42 -0.95
C THR A 52 10.71 -7.44 -2.03
N THR A 53 9.50 -7.60 -2.52
CA THR A 53 8.89 -6.65 -3.45
C THR A 53 8.09 -5.64 -2.66
N SER A 54 8.24 -4.35 -3.01
CA SER A 54 7.42 -3.28 -2.45
C SER A 54 6.60 -2.60 -3.53
N ARG A 55 5.37 -2.25 -3.21
CA ARG A 55 4.48 -1.50 -4.09
C ARG A 55 4.72 -0.01 -3.90
N THR A 56 4.93 0.72 -4.99
CA THR A 56 5.12 2.17 -4.96
C THR A 56 4.00 2.85 -5.75
N TYR A 57 3.41 3.89 -5.18
CA TYR A 57 2.33 4.68 -5.77
C TYR A 57 2.88 6.06 -6.17
N PRO A 58 3.31 6.26 -7.43
CA PRO A 58 3.99 7.49 -7.86
C PRO A 58 3.12 8.74 -7.69
N TYR A 59 1.81 8.60 -7.86
CA TYR A 59 0.85 9.70 -7.77
C TYR A 59 0.28 9.90 -6.37
N LYS A 60 0.74 9.14 -5.39
CA LYS A 60 0.42 9.28 -3.96
C LYS A 60 -1.09 9.29 -3.67
N THR A 61 -1.70 10.47 -3.73
CA THR A 61 -3.11 10.70 -3.37
C THR A 61 -4.08 10.57 -4.53
N LEU A 62 -3.59 10.57 -5.78
CA LEU A 62 -4.45 10.54 -6.96
C LEU A 62 -5.20 9.22 -7.05
N ALA A 63 -6.54 9.29 -7.12
CA ALA A 63 -7.44 8.15 -7.15
C ALA A 63 -7.19 7.14 -6.01
N SER A 64 -6.76 7.60 -4.83
CA SER A 64 -6.30 6.73 -3.74
C SER A 64 -7.33 5.70 -3.29
N THR A 65 -8.62 6.06 -3.20
CA THR A 65 -9.70 5.15 -2.81
C THR A 65 -10.03 4.12 -3.89
N ILE A 66 -9.70 4.41 -5.16
CA ILE A 66 -9.89 3.48 -6.28
C ILE A 66 -8.70 2.53 -6.38
N VAL A 67 -7.48 3.08 -6.44
CA VAL A 67 -6.25 2.29 -6.55
C VAL A 67 -6.08 1.40 -5.33
N GLY A 68 -6.22 1.97 -4.16
CA GLY A 68 -6.00 1.26 -2.91
C GLY A 68 -4.52 1.10 -2.58
N PHE A 69 -4.20 0.08 -1.79
CA PHE A 69 -2.84 -0.21 -1.37
C PHE A 69 -2.67 -1.68 -0.99
N VAL A 70 -1.42 -2.12 -0.90
CA VAL A 70 -1.03 -3.45 -0.41
C VAL A 70 -0.49 -3.36 1.02
N GLY A 71 -0.60 -4.46 1.75
CA GLY A 71 0.01 -4.64 3.06
C GLY A 71 1.52 -4.93 2.97
N SER A 72 2.15 -5.04 4.12
CA SER A 72 3.58 -5.38 4.23
C SER A 72 3.93 -6.79 3.73
N ASP A 73 2.94 -7.65 3.60
CA ASP A 73 3.03 -9.00 3.04
C ASP A 73 2.77 -9.04 1.54
N GLY A 74 2.54 -7.88 0.90
CA GLY A 74 2.24 -7.75 -0.52
C GLY A 74 0.79 -8.07 -0.90
N GLN A 75 -0.10 -8.39 0.06
CA GLN A 75 -1.51 -8.63 -0.20
C GLN A 75 -2.27 -7.32 -0.39
N GLY A 76 -3.14 -7.25 -1.37
CA GLY A 76 -4.02 -6.10 -1.60
C GLY A 76 -5.04 -5.94 -0.48
N LEU A 77 -5.07 -4.77 0.16
CA LEU A 77 -5.93 -4.50 1.32
C LEU A 77 -7.11 -3.57 1.00
N SER A 78 -7.02 -2.76 -0.05
CA SER A 78 -8.07 -1.81 -0.42
C SER A 78 -8.11 -1.59 -1.93
N GLY A 79 -9.21 -1.07 -2.44
CA GLY A 79 -9.39 -0.65 -3.84
C GLY A 79 -9.17 -1.77 -4.86
N ILE A 80 -8.60 -1.41 -5.99
CA ILE A 80 -8.25 -2.33 -7.09
C ILE A 80 -7.17 -3.32 -6.65
N GLU A 81 -6.20 -2.89 -5.84
CA GLU A 81 -5.17 -3.78 -5.30
C GLU A 81 -5.79 -4.98 -4.57
N SER A 82 -6.85 -4.76 -3.78
CA SER A 82 -7.56 -5.84 -3.10
C SER A 82 -8.48 -6.63 -4.03
N SER A 83 -9.24 -5.94 -4.89
CA SER A 83 -10.23 -6.61 -5.74
C SER A 83 -9.59 -7.48 -6.82
N TRP A 84 -8.39 -7.15 -7.25
CA TRP A 84 -7.64 -7.83 -8.31
C TRP A 84 -6.35 -8.46 -7.81
N ASP A 85 -6.21 -8.64 -6.50
CA ASP A 85 -5.01 -9.16 -5.86
C ASP A 85 -4.53 -10.48 -6.50
N SER A 86 -5.44 -11.42 -6.73
CA SER A 86 -5.13 -12.72 -7.35
C SER A 86 -4.55 -12.63 -8.78
N PHE A 87 -4.79 -11.51 -9.48
CA PHE A 87 -4.24 -11.25 -10.81
C PHE A 87 -2.95 -10.44 -10.75
N LEU A 88 -2.85 -9.53 -9.78
CA LEU A 88 -1.73 -8.60 -9.64
C LEU A 88 -0.52 -9.25 -8.96
N SER A 89 -0.75 -10.13 -7.98
CA SER A 89 0.33 -10.66 -7.12
C SER A 89 1.18 -11.75 -7.78
N GLY A 90 0.71 -12.42 -8.84
CA GLY A 90 1.43 -13.53 -9.48
C GLY A 90 1.62 -14.73 -8.56
N THR A 91 2.61 -15.55 -8.86
CA THR A 91 2.93 -16.76 -8.07
C THR A 91 4.39 -16.73 -7.64
N SER A 92 4.63 -16.82 -6.35
CA SER A 92 5.99 -16.88 -5.80
C SER A 92 6.72 -18.15 -6.22
N GLY A 93 7.96 -18.01 -6.66
CA GLY A 93 8.83 -19.13 -6.92
C GLY A 93 9.21 -19.88 -5.65
N LYS A 94 9.57 -21.14 -5.79
CA LYS A 94 10.03 -21.99 -4.69
C LYS A 94 11.38 -22.61 -5.01
N SER A 95 12.31 -22.53 -4.08
CA SER A 95 13.56 -23.29 -4.12
C SER A 95 13.55 -24.26 -2.95
N VAL A 96 13.60 -25.54 -3.27
CA VAL A 96 13.68 -26.61 -2.27
C VAL A 96 15.09 -27.19 -2.33
N SER A 97 15.87 -26.95 -1.28
CA SER A 97 17.19 -27.57 -1.09
C SER A 97 17.19 -28.42 0.17
N LEU A 98 17.90 -29.56 0.12
CA LEU A 98 18.14 -30.38 1.32
C LEU A 98 19.24 -29.72 2.14
N LYS A 99 19.00 -29.53 3.44
CA LYS A 99 19.97 -29.02 4.40
C LYS A 99 20.38 -30.10 5.37
N ASP A 100 21.63 -30.09 5.79
CA ASP A 100 22.11 -30.97 6.84
C ASP A 100 21.63 -30.52 8.24
N ALA A 101 22.01 -31.28 9.29
CA ALA A 101 21.65 -30.95 10.69
C ALA A 101 22.23 -29.61 11.18
N SER A 102 23.23 -29.03 10.49
CA SER A 102 23.81 -27.72 10.74
C SER A 102 23.20 -26.61 9.88
N GLN A 103 22.10 -26.89 9.16
CA GLN A 103 21.42 -25.99 8.22
C GLN A 103 22.28 -25.54 7.01
N SER A 104 23.37 -26.23 6.75
CA SER A 104 24.18 -26.00 5.54
C SER A 104 23.62 -26.78 4.36
N GLU A 105 23.66 -26.20 3.15
CA GLU A 105 23.21 -26.87 1.93
C GLU A 105 24.09 -28.09 1.64
N ILE A 106 23.44 -29.24 1.38
CA ILE A 106 24.18 -30.46 1.01
C ILE A 106 24.60 -30.31 -0.46
N ALA A 107 25.89 -30.25 -0.70
CA ALA A 107 26.47 -30.22 -2.04
C ALA A 107 25.99 -31.46 -2.83
N ASN A 108 25.49 -31.24 -4.05
CA ASN A 108 24.87 -32.26 -4.94
C ASN A 108 23.49 -32.78 -4.52
N SER A 109 22.75 -32.13 -3.62
CA SER A 109 21.32 -32.41 -3.47
C SER A 109 20.56 -31.92 -4.72
N ASN A 110 19.56 -32.68 -5.17
CA ASN A 110 18.65 -32.23 -6.23
C ASN A 110 17.89 -31.00 -5.73
N GLN A 111 18.31 -29.83 -6.19
CA GLN A 111 17.55 -28.58 -5.96
C GLN A 111 16.38 -28.55 -6.96
N THR A 112 15.18 -28.53 -6.44
CA THR A 112 14.00 -28.27 -7.27
C THR A 112 13.74 -26.77 -7.24
N TYR A 113 13.91 -26.13 -8.38
CA TYR A 113 13.63 -24.72 -8.57
C TYR A 113 12.33 -24.58 -9.37
N ILE A 114 11.34 -23.93 -8.77
CA ILE A 114 10.12 -23.49 -9.44
C ILE A 114 10.24 -21.99 -9.62
N ALA A 115 10.27 -21.53 -10.86
CA ALA A 115 10.38 -20.10 -11.16
C ALA A 115 9.16 -19.32 -10.65
N ALA A 116 9.36 -18.08 -10.26
CA ALA A 116 8.26 -17.17 -9.99
C ALA A 116 7.55 -16.80 -11.29
N GLU A 117 6.22 -16.63 -11.23
CA GLU A 117 5.40 -16.13 -12.33
C GLU A 117 4.93 -14.72 -11.98
N ASN A 118 5.18 -13.76 -12.86
CA ASN A 118 4.74 -12.38 -12.67
C ASN A 118 3.21 -12.29 -12.70
N GLY A 119 2.65 -11.36 -11.94
CA GLY A 119 1.24 -10.99 -12.03
C GLY A 119 0.94 -10.25 -13.33
N TYR A 120 -0.33 -9.98 -13.54
CA TYR A 120 -0.85 -9.23 -14.68
C TYR A 120 -0.91 -7.73 -14.38
N ASP A 121 -0.91 -6.93 -15.46
CA ASP A 121 -1.17 -5.50 -15.38
C ASP A 121 -2.68 -5.25 -15.51
N VAL A 122 -3.17 -4.27 -14.73
CA VAL A 122 -4.56 -3.81 -14.81
C VAL A 122 -4.59 -2.37 -15.29
N SER A 123 -5.27 -2.14 -16.43
CA SER A 123 -5.51 -0.79 -16.97
C SER A 123 -6.92 -0.33 -16.64
N LEU A 124 -7.05 0.82 -15.98
CA LEU A 124 -8.34 1.43 -15.67
C LEU A 124 -8.79 2.37 -16.79
N THR A 125 -10.09 2.69 -16.80
CA THR A 125 -10.66 3.72 -17.69
C THR A 125 -10.46 5.13 -17.14
N ILE A 126 -9.93 5.26 -15.93
CA ILE A 126 -9.64 6.54 -15.29
C ILE A 126 -8.56 7.29 -16.10
N ASP A 127 -8.88 8.51 -16.50
CA ASP A 127 -7.91 9.43 -17.11
C ASP A 127 -7.25 10.25 -16.01
N SER A 128 -5.92 10.16 -15.89
CA SER A 128 -5.16 10.81 -14.82
C SER A 128 -5.28 12.33 -14.83
N ASN A 129 -5.44 12.96 -16.00
CA ASN A 129 -5.60 14.42 -16.12
C ASN A 129 -7.00 14.84 -15.66
N ILE A 130 -8.04 14.13 -16.11
CA ILE A 130 -9.42 14.39 -15.69
C ILE A 130 -9.56 14.15 -14.19
N GLN A 131 -9.00 13.06 -13.67
CA GLN A 131 -9.00 12.73 -12.23
C GLN A 131 -8.36 13.85 -11.42
N SER A 132 -7.17 14.32 -11.83
CA SER A 132 -6.46 15.39 -11.13
C SER A 132 -7.24 16.72 -11.11
N ILE A 133 -7.89 17.07 -12.23
CA ILE A 133 -8.74 18.27 -12.31
C ILE A 133 -9.94 18.13 -11.37
N VAL A 134 -10.61 16.97 -11.41
CA VAL A 134 -11.79 16.70 -10.59
C VAL A 134 -11.43 16.74 -9.10
N GLU A 135 -10.36 16.06 -8.68
CA GLU A 135 -9.92 16.06 -7.27
C GLU A 135 -9.58 17.48 -6.77
N LYS A 136 -8.87 18.26 -7.59
CA LYS A 136 -8.53 19.64 -7.24
C LYS A 136 -9.78 20.50 -7.00
N HIS A 137 -10.75 20.44 -7.90
CA HIS A 137 -11.97 21.24 -7.77
C HIS A 137 -12.90 20.70 -6.67
N LEU A 138 -12.93 19.39 -6.46
CA LEU A 138 -13.68 18.78 -5.37
C LEU A 138 -13.12 19.23 -4.00
N ALA A 139 -11.80 19.17 -3.83
CA ALA A 139 -11.14 19.64 -2.63
C ALA A 139 -11.46 21.12 -2.35
N GLN A 140 -11.34 21.96 -3.37
CA GLN A 140 -11.67 23.40 -3.25
C GLN A 140 -13.14 23.60 -2.85
N ALA A 141 -14.08 22.87 -3.46
CA ALA A 141 -15.49 22.99 -3.14
C ALA A 141 -15.80 22.57 -1.69
N VAL A 142 -15.21 21.46 -1.23
CA VAL A 142 -15.41 20.99 0.16
C VAL A 142 -14.89 22.02 1.18
N GLU A 143 -13.73 22.62 0.92
CA GLU A 143 -13.16 23.66 1.78
C GLU A 143 -14.00 24.95 1.76
N ASP A 144 -14.39 25.44 0.57
CA ASP A 144 -15.16 26.67 0.41
C ASP A 144 -16.54 26.59 1.08
N TYR A 145 -17.21 25.44 0.95
CA TYR A 145 -18.53 25.21 1.53
C TYR A 145 -18.49 24.58 2.92
N LYS A 146 -17.29 24.31 3.45
CA LYS A 146 -17.08 23.69 4.77
C LYS A 146 -17.84 22.37 4.93
N CYS A 147 -17.83 21.54 3.87
CA CYS A 147 -18.45 20.24 3.91
C CYS A 147 -17.55 19.24 4.65
N GLU A 148 -18.15 18.20 5.20
CA GLU A 148 -17.41 17.10 5.84
C GLU A 148 -16.65 16.24 4.79
N SER A 149 -17.28 16.04 3.64
CA SER A 149 -16.71 15.27 2.53
C SER A 149 -17.39 15.64 1.20
N GLY A 150 -16.77 15.20 0.11
CA GLY A 150 -17.33 15.35 -1.22
C GLY A 150 -17.01 14.15 -2.10
N ILE A 151 -17.90 13.89 -3.07
CA ILE A 151 -17.77 12.81 -4.04
C ILE A 151 -18.06 13.36 -5.42
N THR A 152 -17.25 12.98 -6.42
CA THR A 152 -17.50 13.34 -7.82
C THR A 152 -17.19 12.16 -8.72
N ILE A 153 -18.08 11.87 -9.65
CA ILE A 153 -17.90 10.86 -10.70
C ILE A 153 -18.07 11.54 -12.05
N ALA A 154 -17.08 11.35 -12.93
CA ALA A 154 -17.15 11.76 -14.33
C ALA A 154 -17.22 10.52 -15.22
N MET A 155 -18.24 10.42 -16.04
CA MET A 155 -18.49 9.28 -16.93
C MET A 155 -18.72 9.75 -18.36
N ASP A 156 -18.20 9.01 -19.32
CA ASP A 156 -18.56 9.16 -20.73
C ASP A 156 -19.94 8.54 -20.97
N PRO A 157 -20.96 9.33 -21.31
CA PRO A 157 -22.32 8.82 -21.48
C PRO A 157 -22.48 7.91 -22.69
N SER A 158 -21.58 7.97 -23.67
CA SER A 158 -21.66 7.16 -24.89
C SER A 158 -21.12 5.74 -24.69
N THR A 159 -20.14 5.57 -23.81
CA THR A 159 -19.45 4.28 -23.58
C THR A 159 -19.69 3.71 -22.19
N GLY A 160 -20.16 4.52 -21.24
CA GLY A 160 -20.29 4.14 -19.83
C GLY A 160 -18.95 4.07 -19.08
N LYS A 161 -17.83 4.49 -19.69
CA LYS A 161 -16.53 4.49 -19.05
C LYS A 161 -16.46 5.54 -17.96
N ILE A 162 -16.01 5.13 -16.77
CA ILE A 162 -15.69 6.07 -15.69
C ILE A 162 -14.34 6.70 -16.01
N LEU A 163 -14.32 8.01 -16.22
CA LEU A 163 -13.12 8.78 -16.54
C LEU A 163 -12.47 9.38 -15.30
N ALA A 164 -13.25 9.67 -14.27
CA ALA A 164 -12.78 10.06 -12.96
C ALA A 164 -13.77 9.63 -11.88
N MET A 165 -13.25 9.27 -10.73
CA MET A 165 -14.02 9.02 -9.50
C MET A 165 -13.18 9.54 -8.34
N ALA A 166 -13.64 10.61 -7.70
CA ALA A 166 -12.90 11.30 -6.67
C ALA A 166 -13.70 11.35 -5.37
N ASP A 167 -13.03 11.06 -4.30
CA ASP A 167 -13.48 11.21 -2.93
C ASP A 167 -12.58 12.23 -2.20
N TYR A 168 -13.16 13.12 -1.43
CA TYR A 168 -12.41 14.03 -0.57
C TYR A 168 -12.95 13.98 0.87
N PRO A 169 -12.09 13.97 1.89
CA PRO A 169 -10.62 13.99 1.83
C PRO A 169 -10.01 12.65 1.41
N SER A 170 -8.93 12.73 0.62
CA SER A 170 -8.14 11.60 0.14
C SER A 170 -7.02 11.21 1.13
N TYR A 171 -6.23 10.18 0.82
CA TYR A 171 -5.06 9.74 1.59
C TYR A 171 -3.89 9.39 0.67
N ASP A 172 -2.66 9.33 1.20
CA ASP A 172 -1.49 8.88 0.46
C ASP A 172 -1.38 7.35 0.51
N CYS A 173 -1.45 6.69 -0.64
CA CYS A 173 -1.34 5.23 -0.75
C CYS A 173 0.00 4.68 -0.27
N ASN A 174 1.08 5.49 -0.27
CA ASN A 174 2.37 5.08 0.29
C ASN A 174 2.42 5.22 1.83
N ASN A 175 1.49 5.99 2.42
CA ASN A 175 1.42 6.25 3.86
C ASN A 175 -0.01 6.06 4.38
N GLN A 176 -0.63 4.97 4.02
CA GLN A 176 -2.05 4.67 4.21
C GLN A 176 -2.52 4.69 5.68
N TYR A 177 -1.62 4.48 6.62
CA TYR A 177 -1.93 4.52 8.07
C TYR A 177 -1.84 5.93 8.67
N THR A 178 -1.39 6.91 7.88
CA THR A 178 -1.35 8.31 8.32
C THR A 178 -2.74 8.93 8.15
N PRO A 179 -3.34 9.47 9.23
CA PRO A 179 -4.65 10.10 9.12
C PRO A 179 -4.59 11.31 8.17
N ASN A 180 -5.62 11.48 7.34
CA ASN A 180 -5.75 12.68 6.51
C ASN A 180 -6.02 13.93 7.35
N SER A 181 -6.02 15.11 6.73
CA SER A 181 -6.15 16.40 7.41
C SER A 181 -7.40 16.52 8.31
N HIS A 182 -8.50 15.89 7.92
CA HIS A 182 -9.75 15.92 8.71
C HIS A 182 -9.67 14.99 9.93
N LEU A 183 -9.12 13.80 9.77
CA LEU A 183 -8.95 12.85 10.87
C LEU A 183 -7.85 13.26 11.84
N ALA A 184 -6.81 13.92 11.36
CA ALA A 184 -5.67 14.35 12.17
C ALA A 184 -6.07 15.28 13.32
N GLN A 185 -7.12 16.08 13.15
CA GLN A 185 -7.58 17.04 14.16
C GLN A 185 -7.96 16.41 15.50
N ASN A 186 -8.47 15.18 15.49
CA ASN A 186 -8.92 14.46 16.68
C ASN A 186 -8.20 13.12 16.89
N TRP A 187 -7.18 12.83 16.09
CA TRP A 187 -6.55 11.53 16.03
C TRP A 187 -6.04 11.02 17.38
N ASP A 188 -5.35 11.88 18.13
CA ASP A 188 -4.75 11.49 19.41
C ASP A 188 -5.77 11.23 20.51
N THR A 189 -6.98 11.76 20.37
CA THR A 189 -8.06 11.56 21.34
C THR A 189 -8.86 10.27 21.11
N LEU A 190 -8.68 9.62 19.95
CA LEU A 190 -9.41 8.42 19.60
C LEU A 190 -8.83 7.17 20.30
N SER A 191 -9.71 6.27 20.73
CA SER A 191 -9.32 4.93 21.14
C SER A 191 -8.76 4.13 19.97
N SER A 192 -7.96 3.08 20.24
CA SER A 192 -7.39 2.22 19.19
C SER A 192 -8.45 1.64 18.26
N GLU A 193 -9.60 1.22 18.80
CA GLU A 193 -10.72 0.72 17.99
C GLU A 193 -11.29 1.79 17.06
N ASN A 194 -11.47 3.01 17.55
CA ASN A 194 -11.98 4.13 16.75
C ASN A 194 -10.95 4.58 15.70
N LYS A 195 -9.66 4.53 16.00
CA LYS A 195 -8.59 4.76 15.01
C LYS A 195 -8.69 3.79 13.86
N SER A 196 -8.81 2.50 14.15
CA SER A 196 -8.98 1.47 13.11
C SER A 196 -10.23 1.71 12.27
N LYS A 197 -11.39 1.96 12.88
CA LYS A 197 -12.63 2.25 12.16
C LYS A 197 -12.50 3.49 11.26
N SER A 198 -11.85 4.53 11.74
CA SER A 198 -11.62 5.76 10.98
C SER A 198 -10.71 5.53 9.77
N LEU A 199 -9.67 4.72 9.91
CA LEU A 199 -8.81 4.32 8.79
C LEU A 199 -9.59 3.51 7.74
N TYR A 200 -10.36 2.51 8.16
CA TYR A 200 -11.18 1.73 7.22
C TYR A 200 -12.14 2.62 6.44
N ARG A 201 -12.77 3.60 7.12
CA ARG A 201 -13.66 4.56 6.46
C ARG A 201 -12.90 5.49 5.50
N MET A 202 -11.66 5.89 5.84
CA MET A 202 -10.81 6.70 4.99
C MET A 202 -10.41 5.96 3.71
N TRP A 203 -10.16 4.66 3.78
CA TRP A 203 -9.76 3.84 2.62
C TRP A 203 -10.94 3.44 1.73
N SER A 204 -12.16 3.44 2.27
CA SER A 204 -13.34 3.00 1.53
C SER A 204 -13.75 4.02 0.46
N PRO A 205 -14.02 3.58 -0.78
CA PRO A 205 -14.50 4.44 -1.87
C PRO A 205 -15.96 4.84 -1.61
N LYS A 206 -16.18 6.00 -1.03
CA LYS A 206 -17.50 6.50 -0.63
C LYS A 206 -18.50 6.55 -1.77
N ALA A 207 -18.01 6.79 -2.99
CA ALA A 207 -18.81 6.79 -4.20
C ALA A 207 -19.57 5.46 -4.44
N VAL A 208 -19.09 4.35 -3.85
CA VAL A 208 -19.64 2.99 -4.04
C VAL A 208 -20.18 2.40 -2.74
N THR A 209 -19.64 2.84 -1.59
CA THR A 209 -19.96 2.25 -0.27
C THR A 209 -21.01 3.04 0.51
N ASP A 210 -21.05 4.37 0.33
CA ASP A 210 -21.92 5.22 1.11
C ASP A 210 -23.29 5.39 0.45
N THR A 211 -24.32 5.41 1.28
CA THR A 211 -25.71 5.69 0.86
C THR A 211 -26.12 7.07 1.29
N TYR A 212 -26.94 7.74 0.49
CA TYR A 212 -27.47 9.07 0.80
C TYR A 212 -28.91 9.23 0.26
N GLU A 213 -29.62 10.22 0.78
CA GLU A 213 -30.96 10.57 0.29
C GLU A 213 -30.84 11.51 -0.92
N PRO A 214 -31.10 11.03 -2.16
CA PRO A 214 -30.86 11.82 -3.37
C PRO A 214 -31.82 12.99 -3.56
N GLY A 215 -32.96 12.96 -2.88
CA GLY A 215 -33.98 14.00 -2.99
C GLY A 215 -34.44 14.21 -4.42
N SER A 216 -34.66 15.51 -4.84
CA SER A 216 -35.14 15.87 -6.17
C SER A 216 -34.22 15.47 -7.32
N VAL A 217 -32.97 15.18 -7.08
CA VAL A 217 -32.03 14.72 -8.11
C VAL A 217 -32.49 13.37 -8.69
N PHE A 218 -33.14 12.53 -7.89
CA PHE A 218 -33.65 11.23 -8.33
C PHE A 218 -34.79 11.34 -9.34
N LYS A 219 -35.41 12.53 -9.52
CA LYS A 219 -36.45 12.75 -10.53
C LYS A 219 -35.97 12.50 -11.96
N ILE A 220 -34.68 12.63 -12.23
CA ILE A 220 -34.11 12.29 -13.54
C ILE A 220 -34.36 10.82 -13.86
N VAL A 221 -34.24 9.92 -12.89
CA VAL A 221 -34.48 8.48 -13.06
C VAL A 221 -35.98 8.18 -13.20
N THR A 222 -36.83 8.91 -12.46
CA THR A 222 -38.28 8.68 -12.52
C THR A 222 -38.98 9.30 -13.75
N SER A 223 -38.26 10.18 -14.46
CA SER A 223 -38.79 10.86 -15.66
C SER A 223 -38.25 10.27 -16.96
N SER A 224 -37.32 9.35 -16.90
CA SER A 224 -36.77 8.59 -18.04
C SER A 224 -37.60 7.32 -18.29
#